data_db49be67e9ecfa55ff7323ab1af99a80
#
_entry.id   db49be67e9ecfa55ff7323ab1af99a80
#
_cell.length_a   1.000
_cell.length_b   1.000
_cell.length_c   1.000
_cell.angle_alpha   90.00
_cell.angle_beta   90.00
_cell.angle_gamma   90.00
#
_symmetry.space_group_name_H-M   'P 1'
#
loop_
_entity.id
_entity.type
_entity.pdbx_description
1 polymer ?
#
loop_
_entity_poly.entity_id
_entity_poly.type
_entity_poly.pdbx_seq_one_letter_code
_entity_poly.pdbx_strand_id
1 'polypeptide(L)'
;LFRSENATMEIPDKMIDAQAENMVQDMARRMQSQGLSLDMYLKYTGMTVEQMKEQARPDAEKRIRTRLVLEAVAKAENIQISDEKVDEEVAKMAEAYKMEVEKLKSYMSESDVKQMKEDLAVQQAVDLLVAEAKLA
;
A
#
# COMPACT_ATOMS: atom_id res chain seq x y z
N LEU A 1 -20.00 9.57 -9.17
CA LEU A 1 -19.06 9.27 -8.09
C LEU A 1 -18.68 7.80 -8.18
N PHE A 2 -17.46 7.57 -8.52
CA PHE A 2 -16.90 6.23 -8.57
C PHE A 2 -16.57 5.76 -7.16
N ARG A 3 -17.26 4.75 -6.66
CA ARG A 3 -16.97 4.16 -5.35
C ARG A 3 -16.34 2.80 -5.52
N SER A 4 -15.20 2.60 -4.93
CA SER A 4 -14.50 1.31 -4.95
C SER A 4 -15.35 0.17 -4.38
N GLU A 5 -16.25 0.48 -3.45
CA GLU A 5 -17.18 -0.47 -2.84
C GLU A 5 -18.19 -1.04 -3.84
N ASN A 6 -18.53 -0.29 -4.88
CA ASN A 6 -19.49 -0.70 -5.92
C ASN A 6 -18.79 -1.36 -7.14
N ALA A 7 -17.48 -1.49 -7.13
CA ALA A 7 -16.76 -2.14 -8.19
C ALA A 7 -17.02 -3.64 -8.18
N THR A 8 -17.57 -4.16 -9.29
CA THR A 8 -17.79 -5.60 -9.49
C THR A 8 -16.54 -6.23 -10.04
N MET A 9 -15.67 -6.74 -9.19
CA MET A 9 -14.52 -7.52 -9.60
C MET A 9 -14.30 -8.66 -8.62
N GLU A 10 -13.96 -9.81 -9.15
CA GLU A 10 -13.55 -10.96 -8.35
C GLU A 10 -12.07 -10.84 -8.04
N ILE A 11 -11.75 -10.87 -6.75
CA ILE A 11 -10.37 -10.84 -6.29
C ILE A 11 -9.98 -12.28 -5.91
N PRO A 12 -8.87 -12.82 -6.48
CA PRO A 12 -8.40 -14.15 -6.11
C PRO A 12 -8.15 -14.29 -4.62
N ASP A 13 -8.56 -15.41 -4.03
CA ASP A 13 -8.35 -15.70 -2.61
C ASP A 13 -6.89 -15.59 -2.18
N LYS A 14 -5.96 -16.00 -3.04
CA LYS A 14 -4.52 -15.90 -2.75
C LYS A 14 -4.06 -14.46 -2.55
N MET A 15 -4.63 -13.52 -3.29
CA MET A 15 -4.33 -12.09 -3.11
C MET A 15 -4.87 -11.57 -1.79
N ILE A 16 -6.09 -11.96 -1.43
CA ILE A 16 -6.72 -11.58 -0.16
C ILE A 16 -5.92 -12.16 1.00
N ASP A 17 -5.53 -13.42 0.92
CA ASP A 17 -4.74 -14.09 1.96
C ASP A 17 -3.38 -13.41 2.16
N ALA A 18 -2.65 -13.13 1.07
CA ALA A 18 -1.37 -12.43 1.13
C ALA A 18 -1.52 -11.02 1.71
N GLN A 19 -2.57 -10.29 1.33
CA GLN A 19 -2.85 -8.95 1.86
C GLN A 19 -3.18 -9.00 3.35
N ALA A 20 -4.01 -9.97 3.78
CA ALA A 20 -4.35 -10.18 5.18
C ALA A 20 -3.12 -10.52 6.02
N GLU A 21 -2.22 -11.36 5.51
CA GLU A 21 -0.95 -11.67 6.15
C GLU A 21 -0.07 -10.44 6.31
N ASN A 22 0.06 -9.64 5.27
CA ASN A 22 0.81 -8.38 5.33
C ASN A 22 0.22 -7.43 6.38
N MET A 23 -1.09 -7.34 6.49
CA MET A 23 -1.77 -6.52 7.48
C MET A 23 -1.48 -6.98 8.91
N VAL A 24 -1.46 -8.28 9.15
CA VAL A 24 -1.09 -8.86 10.46
C VAL A 24 0.37 -8.57 10.78
N GLN A 25 1.28 -8.71 9.81
CA GLN A 25 2.69 -8.38 9.99
C GLN A 25 2.91 -6.90 10.29
N ASP A 26 2.20 -6.00 9.60
CA ASP A 26 2.27 -4.56 9.85
C ASP A 26 1.76 -4.21 11.24
N MET A 27 0.70 -4.86 11.70
CA MET A 27 0.19 -4.71 13.05
C MET A 27 1.23 -5.18 14.07
N ALA A 28 1.88 -6.32 13.83
CA ALA A 28 2.95 -6.83 14.69
C ALA A 28 4.11 -5.85 14.80
N ARG A 29 4.55 -5.25 13.70
CA ARG A 29 5.61 -4.23 13.68
C ARG A 29 5.22 -2.98 14.48
N ARG A 30 3.99 -2.51 14.34
CA ARG A 30 3.49 -1.36 15.12
C ARG A 30 3.44 -1.66 16.60
N MET A 31 3.00 -2.85 16.98
CA MET A 31 3.02 -3.29 18.38
C MET A 31 4.44 -3.35 18.92
N GLN A 32 5.38 -3.89 18.15
CA GLN A 32 6.78 -3.97 18.52
C GLN A 32 7.40 -2.58 18.76
N SER A 33 7.05 -1.59 17.93
CA SER A 33 7.50 -0.21 18.12
C SER A 33 6.99 0.43 19.41
N GLN A 34 5.90 -0.11 19.96
CA GLN A 34 5.31 0.31 21.23
C GLN A 34 5.75 -0.57 22.41
N GLY A 35 6.71 -1.46 22.19
CA GLY A 35 7.21 -2.37 23.23
C GLY A 35 6.33 -3.60 23.47
N LEU A 36 5.37 -3.88 22.61
CA LEU A 36 4.48 -5.04 22.70
C LEU A 36 4.89 -6.09 21.67
N SER A 37 4.79 -7.38 22.04
CA SER A 37 5.00 -8.46 21.09
C SER A 37 3.67 -9.05 20.64
N LEU A 38 3.64 -9.53 19.39
CA LEU A 38 2.48 -10.24 18.85
C LEU A 38 2.14 -11.47 19.71
N ASP A 39 3.15 -12.23 20.14
CA ASP A 39 2.96 -13.42 20.99
C ASP A 39 2.26 -13.09 22.31
N MET A 40 2.65 -12.00 22.94
CA MET A 40 1.98 -11.54 24.18
C MET A 40 0.53 -11.15 23.91
N TYR A 41 0.28 -10.45 22.82
CA TYR A 41 -1.07 -10.08 22.40
C TYR A 41 -1.94 -11.33 22.17
N LEU A 42 -1.42 -12.31 21.43
CA LEU A 42 -2.14 -13.55 21.15
C LEU A 42 -2.45 -14.35 22.42
N LYS A 43 -1.48 -14.43 23.33
CA LYS A 43 -1.69 -15.08 24.63
C LYS A 43 -2.75 -14.36 25.48
N TYR A 44 -2.73 -13.03 25.46
CA TYR A 44 -3.69 -12.23 26.23
C TYR A 44 -5.11 -12.33 25.67
N THR A 45 -5.25 -12.32 24.35
CA THR A 45 -6.55 -12.35 23.67
C THR A 45 -7.09 -13.76 23.45
N GLY A 46 -6.24 -14.79 23.55
CA GLY A 46 -6.58 -16.17 23.21
C GLY A 46 -6.75 -16.42 21.72
N MET A 47 -6.31 -15.50 20.86
CA MET A 47 -6.42 -15.61 19.41
C MET A 47 -5.22 -16.32 18.80
N THR A 48 -5.44 -16.91 17.63
CA THR A 48 -4.37 -17.44 16.78
C THR A 48 -4.05 -16.45 15.65
N VAL A 49 -2.90 -16.62 15.00
CA VAL A 49 -2.53 -15.83 13.82
C VAL A 49 -3.54 -16.02 12.70
N GLU A 50 -4.02 -17.25 12.50
CA GLU A 50 -5.05 -17.58 11.51
C GLU A 50 -6.35 -16.84 11.77
N GLN A 51 -6.78 -16.75 13.02
CA GLN A 51 -7.97 -15.98 13.39
C GLN A 51 -7.78 -14.48 13.12
N MET A 52 -6.60 -13.94 13.38
CA MET A 52 -6.29 -12.55 13.03
C MET A 52 -6.34 -12.32 11.53
N LYS A 53 -5.78 -13.24 10.73
CA LYS A 53 -5.86 -13.18 9.26
C LYS A 53 -7.31 -13.22 8.79
N GLU A 54 -8.11 -14.12 9.32
CA GLU A 54 -9.54 -14.22 8.96
C GLU A 54 -10.30 -12.92 9.28
N GLN A 55 -10.04 -12.32 10.42
CA GLN A 55 -10.65 -11.03 10.77
C GLN A 55 -10.18 -9.88 9.87
N ALA A 56 -8.97 -9.95 9.34
CA ALA A 56 -8.41 -8.95 8.44
C ALA A 56 -8.89 -9.11 6.99
N ARG A 57 -9.43 -10.29 6.59
CA ARG A 57 -9.81 -10.56 5.20
C ARG A 57 -10.78 -9.55 4.59
N PRO A 58 -11.87 -9.13 5.24
CA PRO A 58 -12.77 -8.12 4.68
C PRO A 58 -12.07 -6.81 4.37
N ASP A 59 -11.24 -6.33 5.26
CA ASP A 59 -10.46 -5.11 5.05
C ASP A 59 -9.35 -5.30 4.00
N ALA A 60 -8.74 -6.47 3.96
CA ALA A 60 -7.76 -6.85 2.94
C ALA A 60 -8.38 -6.81 1.54
N GLU A 61 -9.56 -7.41 1.38
CA GLU A 61 -10.30 -7.39 0.11
C GLU A 61 -10.65 -5.95 -0.31
N LYS A 62 -11.12 -5.14 0.63
CA LYS A 62 -11.45 -3.74 0.40
C LYS A 62 -10.22 -2.93 -0.05
N ARG A 63 -9.08 -3.15 0.57
CA ARG A 63 -7.82 -2.48 0.18
C ARG A 63 -7.35 -2.88 -1.21
N ILE A 64 -7.42 -4.16 -1.56
CA ILE A 64 -7.08 -4.64 -2.89
C ILE A 64 -8.02 -4.03 -3.94
N ARG A 65 -9.33 -4.06 -3.67
CA ARG A 65 -10.34 -3.50 -4.58
C ARG A 65 -10.11 -2.01 -4.81
N THR A 66 -9.88 -1.25 -3.76
CA THR A 66 -9.55 0.18 -3.83
C THR A 66 -8.29 0.41 -4.65
N ARG A 67 -7.25 -0.39 -4.43
CA ARG A 67 -5.99 -0.30 -5.18
C ARG A 67 -6.20 -0.56 -6.67
N LEU A 68 -6.89 -1.62 -7.02
CA LEU A 68 -7.17 -1.97 -8.41
C LEU A 68 -7.99 -0.89 -9.13
N VAL A 69 -8.95 -0.31 -8.43
CA VAL A 69 -9.75 0.80 -8.95
C VAL A 69 -8.86 2.02 -9.21
N LEU A 70 -8.00 2.38 -8.29
CA LEU A 70 -7.09 3.53 -8.43
C LEU A 70 -6.07 3.30 -9.54
N GLU A 71 -5.56 2.10 -9.70
CA GLU A 71 -4.71 1.72 -10.83
C GLU A 71 -5.44 1.86 -12.17
N ALA A 72 -6.70 1.44 -12.23
CA ALA A 72 -7.53 1.61 -13.43
C ALA A 72 -7.79 3.10 -13.74
N VAL A 73 -8.04 3.92 -12.73
CA VAL A 73 -8.19 5.39 -12.89
C VAL A 73 -6.88 6.00 -13.40
N ALA A 74 -5.76 5.66 -12.81
CA ALA A 74 -4.44 6.15 -13.23
C ALA A 74 -4.16 5.81 -14.71
N LYS A 75 -4.53 4.60 -15.12
CA LYS A 75 -4.39 4.17 -16.52
C LYS A 75 -5.34 4.90 -17.46
N ALA A 76 -6.61 5.05 -17.05
CA ALA A 76 -7.63 5.74 -17.86
C ALA A 76 -7.30 7.23 -18.04
N GLU A 77 -6.78 7.89 -17.02
CA GLU A 77 -6.33 9.28 -17.05
C GLU A 77 -4.93 9.46 -17.65
N ASN A 78 -4.30 8.36 -18.07
CA ASN A 78 -2.96 8.34 -18.65
C ASN A 78 -1.94 9.05 -17.75
N ILE A 79 -2.00 8.80 -16.47
CA ILE A 79 -1.05 9.36 -15.48
C ILE A 79 0.32 8.71 -15.70
N GLN A 80 1.30 9.54 -16.04
CA GLN A 80 2.69 9.12 -16.22
C GLN A 80 3.57 9.82 -15.19
N ILE A 81 4.48 9.05 -14.61
CA ILE A 81 5.43 9.54 -13.63
C ILE A 81 6.77 9.75 -14.31
N SER A 82 7.26 10.99 -14.26
CA SER A 82 8.57 11.36 -14.80
C SER A 82 9.72 10.80 -13.94
N ASP A 83 10.89 10.68 -14.54
CA ASP A 83 12.09 10.26 -13.83
C ASP A 83 12.48 11.27 -12.73
N GLU A 84 12.25 12.57 -12.97
CA GLU A 84 12.46 13.63 -11.97
C GLU A 84 11.58 13.42 -10.74
N LYS A 85 10.34 12.98 -10.92
CA LYS A 85 9.44 12.69 -9.81
C LYS A 85 9.92 11.48 -8.98
N VAL A 86 10.44 10.46 -9.66
CA VAL A 86 11.08 9.32 -9.01
C VAL A 86 12.29 9.77 -8.21
N ASP A 87 13.13 10.61 -8.79
CA ASP A 87 14.33 11.14 -8.12
C ASP A 87 13.97 11.95 -6.87
N GLU A 88 12.91 12.75 -6.91
CA GLU A 88 12.40 13.47 -5.74
C GLU A 88 11.98 12.50 -4.61
N GLU A 89 11.26 11.44 -4.94
CA GLU A 89 10.83 10.45 -3.95
C GLU A 89 12.01 9.66 -3.38
N VAL A 90 12.97 9.29 -4.22
CA VAL A 90 14.21 8.63 -3.76
C VAL A 90 14.99 9.54 -2.82
N ALA A 91 15.07 10.85 -3.12
CA ALA A 91 15.72 11.81 -2.25
C ALA A 91 15.02 11.92 -0.88
N LYS A 92 13.69 11.95 -0.84
CA LYS A 92 12.93 11.92 0.41
C LYS A 92 13.18 10.66 1.22
N MET A 93 13.21 9.51 0.56
CA MET A 93 13.52 8.22 1.20
C MET A 93 14.94 8.20 1.77
N ALA A 94 15.92 8.70 1.00
CA ALA A 94 17.32 8.78 1.44
C ALA A 94 17.46 9.66 2.69
N GLU A 95 16.77 10.78 2.72
CA GLU A 95 16.72 11.67 3.89
C GLU A 95 16.11 10.96 5.11
N ALA A 96 14.98 10.29 4.91
CA ALA A 96 14.30 9.54 5.98
C ALA A 96 15.17 8.43 6.56
N TYR A 97 15.93 7.73 5.72
CA TYR A 97 16.85 6.67 6.14
C TYR A 97 18.25 7.17 6.52
N LYS A 98 18.50 8.48 6.41
CA LYS A 98 19.83 9.09 6.68
C LYS A 98 20.93 8.44 5.82
N MET A 99 20.62 8.24 4.55
CA MET A 99 21.51 7.65 3.54
C MET A 99 21.79 8.67 2.43
N GLU A 100 22.90 8.48 1.74
CA GLU A 100 23.15 9.22 0.50
C GLU A 100 22.26 8.71 -0.63
N VAL A 101 21.75 9.62 -1.46
CA VAL A 101 20.84 9.33 -2.57
C VAL A 101 21.45 8.30 -3.54
N GLU A 102 22.72 8.48 -3.89
CA GLU A 102 23.43 7.57 -4.80
C GLU A 102 23.55 6.15 -4.23
N LYS A 103 23.76 6.05 -2.93
CA LYS A 103 23.81 4.77 -2.25
C LYS A 103 22.45 4.06 -2.27
N LEU A 104 21.37 4.81 -2.00
CA LEU A 104 20.02 4.25 -2.07
C LEU A 104 19.68 3.80 -3.49
N LYS A 105 20.00 4.61 -4.51
CA LYS A 105 19.80 4.26 -5.92
C LYS A 105 20.55 2.98 -6.30
N SER A 106 21.74 2.75 -5.76
CA SER A 106 22.52 1.55 -6.06
C SER A 106 21.87 0.26 -5.58
N TYR A 107 21.00 0.33 -4.58
CA TYR A 107 20.24 -0.81 -4.08
C TYR A 107 18.91 -1.04 -4.80
N MET A 108 18.47 -0.08 -5.61
CA MET A 108 17.19 -0.17 -6.32
C MET A 108 17.37 -0.88 -7.67
N SER A 109 16.52 -1.86 -7.91
CA SER A 109 16.41 -2.54 -9.21
C SER A 109 15.46 -1.77 -10.14
N GLU A 110 15.45 -2.15 -11.42
CA GLU A 110 14.46 -1.64 -12.38
C GLU A 110 13.03 -1.96 -11.94
N SER A 111 12.83 -3.10 -11.30
CA SER A 111 11.53 -3.50 -10.74
C SER A 111 11.10 -2.57 -9.61
N ASP A 112 12.01 -2.16 -8.75
CA ASP A 112 11.72 -1.22 -7.66
C ASP A 112 11.32 0.16 -8.20
N VAL A 113 12.01 0.64 -9.22
CA VAL A 113 11.67 1.90 -9.89
C VAL A 113 10.29 1.82 -10.55
N LYS A 114 10.00 0.71 -11.22
CA LYS A 114 8.68 0.47 -11.83
C LYS A 114 7.58 0.47 -10.78
N GLN A 115 7.79 -0.23 -9.69
CA GLN A 115 6.84 -0.29 -8.57
C GLN A 115 6.62 1.11 -7.96
N MET A 116 7.68 1.88 -7.79
CA MET A 116 7.60 3.25 -7.29
C MET A 116 6.77 4.14 -8.24
N LYS A 117 6.98 4.03 -9.56
CA LYS A 117 6.17 4.76 -10.55
C LYS A 117 4.70 4.39 -10.47
N GLU A 118 4.38 3.11 -10.31
CA GLU A 118 3.00 2.64 -10.13
C GLU A 118 2.37 3.21 -8.86
N ASP A 119 3.10 3.20 -7.75
CA ASP A 119 2.63 3.75 -6.47
C ASP A 119 2.40 5.26 -6.55
N LEU A 120 3.30 5.99 -7.20
CA LEU A 120 3.14 7.43 -7.41
C LEU A 120 1.97 7.75 -8.34
N ALA A 121 1.75 6.94 -9.37
CA ALA A 121 0.60 7.09 -10.27
C ALA A 121 -0.72 6.88 -9.52
N VAL A 122 -0.79 5.89 -8.64
CA VAL A 122 -1.95 5.66 -7.77
C VAL A 122 -2.17 6.85 -6.83
N GLN A 123 -1.12 7.39 -6.24
CA GLN A 123 -1.22 8.57 -5.37
C GLN A 123 -1.73 9.80 -6.15
N GLN A 124 -1.26 10.02 -7.36
CA GLN A 124 -1.79 11.10 -8.21
C GLN A 124 -3.26 10.87 -8.58
N ALA A 125 -3.68 9.62 -8.80
CA ALA A 125 -5.08 9.30 -9.03
C ALA A 125 -5.95 9.64 -7.81
N VAL A 126 -5.49 9.35 -6.60
CA VAL A 126 -6.15 9.76 -5.35
C VAL A 126 -6.26 11.29 -5.27
N ASP A 127 -5.16 11.99 -5.52
CA ASP A 127 -5.12 13.46 -5.46
C ASP A 127 -6.08 14.08 -6.48
N LEU A 128 -6.16 13.52 -7.68
CA LEU A 128 -7.10 13.95 -8.73
C LEU A 128 -8.55 13.78 -8.27
N LEU A 129 -8.91 12.63 -7.73
CA LEU A 129 -10.27 12.35 -7.24
C LEU A 129 -10.65 13.26 -6.07
N VAL A 130 -9.73 13.53 -5.17
CA VAL A 130 -9.93 14.46 -4.05
C VAL A 130 -10.14 15.88 -4.57
N ALA A 131 -9.36 16.34 -5.54
CA ALA A 131 -9.50 17.65 -6.15
C ALA A 131 -10.86 17.81 -6.85
N GLU A 132 -11.30 16.80 -7.62
CA GLU A 132 -12.62 16.79 -8.27
C GLU A 132 -13.76 16.80 -7.24
N ALA A 133 -13.63 16.06 -6.14
CA ALA A 133 -14.63 16.03 -5.08
C ALA A 133 -14.78 17.39 -4.36
N LYS A 134 -13.72 18.18 -4.26
CA LYS A 134 -13.75 19.52 -3.68
C LYS A 134 -14.40 20.57 -4.58
N LEU A 135 -14.40 20.33 -5.89
CA LEU A 135 -15.00 21.22 -6.88
C LEU A 135 -16.49 20.94 -7.11
N ALA A 136 -16.99 19.82 -6.63
CA ALA A 136 -18.38 19.39 -6.82
C ALA A 136 -19.33 19.99 -5.75
#